data_3162868d5bbdf1b213f3f5d51b9ac60d
#
_entry.id   3162868d5bbdf1b213f3f5d51b9ac60d
#
_cell.length_a   1.000
_cell.length_b   1.000
_cell.length_c   1.000
_cell.angle_alpha   90.00
_cell.angle_beta   90.00
_cell.angle_gamma   90.00
#
_symmetry.space_group_name_H-M   'P 1'
#
loop_
_entity.id
_entity.type
_entity.pdbx_description
1 polymer ?
#
loop_
_entity_poly.entity_id
_entity_poly.type
_entity_poly.pdbx_seq_one_letter_code
_entity_poly.pdbx_strand_id
1 'polypeptide(L)'
;MTKPIIATLAGHSALEIFTAAKKGKFETLALVVAGRERTYSHYYRHLIDKLITLRHFSQLTDPATRGMFPKNTVFIPHRYIQVYCDLYKFENEFKIPVFGNRQLLKYEEREGRYNQYQILKKSGIEYPKQFKEPKEIDRLVLVKVREKIRRYERAFFFAANQAEFYNEGQKLIRIGRITESDLKEAVIEEFILGPQVNFNFFYSPLEKRLELLGTDTRRQTNLDGLIRLPSVWQIKFLEKNNPSYIESGHISVTVKESLLEKAFAAAEKILKAAREISPPGIIGPFALQTAVTAGPPSEKIITFDLSLRIPGSPGTAFTPYSSYLFGRNMTCGERIVMEIEKALKLKSLPKITS
;
A
#
# COMPACT_ATOMS: atom_id res chain seq x y z
N MET A 1 30.87 -11.83 4.23
CA MET A 1 30.21 -11.31 3.02
C MET A 1 30.08 -9.80 3.16
N THR A 2 30.39 -9.02 2.11
CA THR A 2 30.10 -7.59 2.10
C THR A 2 28.58 -7.39 2.16
N LYS A 3 28.12 -6.44 2.99
CA LYS A 3 26.70 -6.09 3.08
C LYS A 3 26.20 -5.57 1.72
N PRO A 4 24.97 -5.91 1.29
CA PRO A 4 24.44 -5.35 0.06
C PRO A 4 24.13 -3.87 0.21
N ILE A 5 24.06 -3.17 -0.93
CA ILE A 5 23.56 -1.80 -0.98
C ILE A 5 22.04 -1.85 -0.98
N ILE A 6 21.41 -1.07 -0.12
CA ILE A 6 19.94 -0.97 -0.06
C ILE A 6 19.49 0.14 -1.00
N ALA A 7 18.71 -0.24 -2.00
CA ALA A 7 18.20 0.68 -3.02
C ALA A 7 16.68 0.80 -2.98
N THR A 8 16.16 1.99 -3.28
CA THR A 8 14.72 2.20 -3.50
C THR A 8 14.48 3.48 -4.32
N LEU A 9 13.27 3.64 -4.87
CA LEU A 9 12.82 4.89 -5.46
C LEU A 9 12.66 5.97 -4.38
N ALA A 10 13.03 7.20 -4.69
CA ALA A 10 12.93 8.33 -3.77
C ALA A 10 11.48 8.83 -3.67
N GLY A 11 10.87 8.63 -2.53
CA GLY A 11 9.48 9.00 -2.22
C GLY A 11 8.79 7.96 -1.35
N HIS A 12 7.52 8.19 -1.03
CA HIS A 12 6.72 7.29 -0.20
C HIS A 12 7.45 6.88 1.09
N SER A 13 7.92 5.62 1.21
CA SER A 13 8.61 5.06 2.40
C SER A 13 10.15 5.15 2.33
N ALA A 14 10.72 5.85 1.34
CA ALA A 14 12.17 5.81 1.11
C ALA A 14 13.00 6.34 2.28
N LEU A 15 12.58 7.43 2.95
CA LEU A 15 13.30 7.96 4.10
C LEU A 15 13.35 6.97 5.27
N GLU A 16 12.26 6.24 5.48
CA GLU A 16 12.20 5.18 6.50
C GLU A 16 13.17 4.04 6.17
N ILE A 17 13.16 3.59 4.91
CA ILE A 17 14.05 2.53 4.41
C ILE A 17 15.53 2.95 4.58
N PHE A 18 15.88 4.17 4.14
CA PHE A 18 17.26 4.64 4.23
C PHE A 18 17.70 4.87 5.68
N THR A 19 16.82 5.39 6.53
CA THR A 19 17.12 5.53 7.96
C THR A 19 17.43 4.17 8.59
N ALA A 20 16.62 3.17 8.30
CA ALA A 20 16.84 1.81 8.78
C ALA A 20 18.13 1.19 8.22
N ALA A 21 18.39 1.37 6.93
CA ALA A 21 19.62 0.89 6.29
C ALA A 21 20.87 1.51 6.94
N LYS A 22 20.88 2.82 7.20
CA LYS A 22 22.00 3.50 7.88
C LYS A 22 22.19 3.01 9.31
N LYS A 23 21.12 2.80 10.09
CA LYS A 23 21.19 2.18 11.42
C LYS A 23 21.81 0.78 11.37
N GLY A 24 21.46 -0.01 10.34
CA GLY A 24 22.04 -1.32 10.06
C GLY A 24 23.45 -1.26 9.42
N LYS A 25 24.05 -0.08 9.25
CA LYS A 25 25.37 0.11 8.60
C LYS A 25 25.42 -0.47 7.19
N PHE A 26 24.34 -0.30 6.41
CA PHE A 26 24.31 -0.57 4.98
C PHE A 26 24.59 0.69 4.17
N GLU A 27 25.21 0.53 3.00
CA GLU A 27 25.22 1.58 1.99
C GLU A 27 23.82 1.74 1.37
N THR A 28 23.50 2.96 0.97
CA THR A 28 22.19 3.33 0.44
C THR A 28 22.29 3.90 -0.96
N LEU A 29 21.33 3.57 -1.80
CA LEU A 29 21.20 4.05 -3.17
C LEU A 29 19.79 4.59 -3.41
N ALA A 30 19.67 5.91 -3.59
CA ALA A 30 18.42 6.56 -3.92
C ALA A 30 18.27 6.75 -5.43
N LEU A 31 17.14 6.35 -6.00
CA LEU A 31 16.79 6.71 -7.37
C LEU A 31 15.78 7.86 -7.31
N VAL A 32 16.19 9.05 -7.74
CA VAL A 32 15.41 10.28 -7.69
C VAL A 32 14.95 10.70 -9.08
N VAL A 33 13.86 11.46 -9.15
CA VAL A 33 13.47 12.15 -10.38
C VAL A 33 13.98 13.57 -10.37
N ALA A 34 14.52 14.01 -11.51
CA ALA A 34 15.01 15.38 -11.71
C ALA A 34 13.95 16.41 -11.28
N GLY A 35 14.36 17.40 -10.49
CA GLY A 35 13.50 18.42 -9.88
C GLY A 35 12.79 18.00 -8.57
N ARG A 36 12.95 16.75 -8.12
CA ARG A 36 12.43 16.24 -6.82
C ARG A 36 13.54 15.69 -5.92
N GLU A 37 14.77 15.93 -6.23
CA GLU A 37 15.94 15.37 -5.53
C GLU A 37 16.26 16.06 -4.21
N ARG A 38 15.85 17.30 -3.96
CA ARG A 38 16.29 18.11 -2.79
C ARG A 38 16.06 17.44 -1.44
N THR A 39 15.00 16.67 -1.29
CA THR A 39 14.78 15.91 -0.06
C THR A 39 15.96 14.98 0.26
N TYR A 40 16.53 14.33 -0.76
CA TYR A 40 17.56 13.30 -0.63
C TYR A 40 18.97 13.84 -0.84
N SER A 41 19.13 14.84 -1.68
CA SER A 41 20.42 15.43 -2.01
C SER A 41 20.84 16.58 -1.07
N HIS A 42 19.87 17.15 -0.33
CA HIS A 42 20.10 18.29 0.55
C HIS A 42 19.60 18.02 1.98
N TYR A 43 18.27 17.95 2.22
CA TYR A 43 17.72 17.91 3.57
C TYR A 43 18.08 16.63 4.34
N TYR A 44 18.03 15.47 3.71
CA TYR A 44 18.35 14.16 4.30
C TYR A 44 19.58 13.52 3.62
N ARG A 45 20.53 14.34 3.16
CA ARG A 45 21.71 13.88 2.42
C ARG A 45 22.55 12.85 3.18
N HIS A 46 22.59 12.95 4.50
CA HIS A 46 23.29 12.02 5.38
C HIS A 46 22.77 10.58 5.34
N LEU A 47 21.56 10.38 4.84
CA LEU A 47 20.97 9.05 4.66
C LEU A 47 21.35 8.39 3.32
N ILE A 48 21.99 9.12 2.40
CA ILE A 48 22.20 8.68 1.01
C ILE A 48 23.67 8.62 0.68
N ASP A 49 24.18 7.42 0.36
CA ASP A 49 25.58 7.27 -0.10
C ASP A 49 25.70 7.46 -1.60
N LYS A 50 24.76 6.91 -2.36
CA LYS A 50 24.73 6.98 -3.82
C LYS A 50 23.37 7.49 -4.31
N LEU A 51 23.39 8.23 -5.42
CA LEU A 51 22.19 8.81 -6.01
C LEU A 51 22.20 8.62 -7.52
N ILE A 52 21.11 8.08 -8.06
CA ILE A 52 20.87 7.99 -9.52
C ILE A 52 19.71 8.92 -9.83
N THR A 53 19.91 9.85 -10.77
CA THR A 53 18.86 10.76 -11.23
C THR A 53 18.23 10.23 -12.51
N LEU A 54 16.90 10.07 -12.48
CA LEU A 54 16.05 9.65 -13.58
C LEU A 54 15.25 10.84 -14.10
N ARG A 55 14.80 10.79 -15.36
CA ARG A 55 13.78 11.74 -15.87
C ARG A 55 12.39 11.37 -15.33
N HIS A 56 12.08 10.08 -15.29
CA HIS A 56 10.82 9.53 -14.77
C HIS A 56 11.09 8.21 -14.07
N PHE A 57 10.32 7.86 -13.04
CA PHE A 57 10.47 6.58 -12.33
C PHE A 57 10.21 5.36 -13.22
N SER A 58 9.44 5.50 -14.32
CA SER A 58 9.25 4.45 -15.32
C SER A 58 10.56 3.94 -15.94
N GLN A 59 11.62 4.75 -15.91
CA GLN A 59 12.94 4.35 -16.40
C GLN A 59 13.66 3.34 -15.51
N LEU A 60 13.12 3.01 -14.33
CA LEU A 60 13.70 2.02 -13.43
C LEU A 60 14.02 0.70 -14.13
N THR A 61 13.14 0.28 -15.03
CA THR A 61 13.27 -1.01 -15.75
C THR A 61 14.07 -0.93 -17.04
N ASP A 62 14.52 0.24 -17.43
CA ASP A 62 15.33 0.41 -18.64
C ASP A 62 16.71 -0.25 -18.49
N PRO A 63 17.25 -0.88 -19.55
CA PRO A 63 18.58 -1.51 -19.52
C PRO A 63 19.70 -0.57 -19.06
N ALA A 64 19.66 0.70 -19.49
CA ALA A 64 20.64 1.71 -19.09
C ALA A 64 20.60 1.97 -17.59
N THR A 65 19.43 2.15 -17.00
CA THR A 65 19.26 2.34 -15.56
C THR A 65 19.71 1.12 -14.78
N ARG A 66 19.36 -0.08 -15.25
CA ARG A 66 19.78 -1.34 -14.62
C ARG A 66 21.30 -1.47 -14.56
N GLY A 67 22.01 -1.03 -15.61
CA GLY A 67 23.48 -1.01 -15.67
C GLY A 67 24.13 -0.09 -14.63
N MET A 68 23.40 0.86 -14.06
CA MET A 68 23.89 1.78 -13.02
C MET A 68 23.88 1.18 -11.61
N PHE A 69 23.20 0.05 -11.41
CA PHE A 69 23.13 -0.59 -10.08
C PHE A 69 24.44 -1.34 -9.78
N PRO A 70 25.01 -1.15 -8.59
CA PRO A 70 26.11 -2.00 -8.12
C PRO A 70 25.66 -3.47 -8.03
N LYS A 71 26.60 -4.40 -8.30
CA LYS A 71 26.30 -5.85 -8.38
C LYS A 71 25.67 -6.44 -7.10
N ASN A 72 26.00 -5.89 -5.93
CA ASN A 72 25.51 -6.38 -4.63
C ASN A 72 24.34 -5.54 -4.11
N THR A 73 23.43 -5.12 -4.94
CA THR A 73 22.27 -4.32 -4.56
C THR A 73 21.07 -5.21 -4.20
N VAL A 74 20.33 -4.83 -3.15
CA VAL A 74 18.98 -5.31 -2.85
C VAL A 74 18.02 -4.13 -2.97
N PHE A 75 17.03 -4.26 -3.83
CA PHE A 75 16.01 -3.24 -4.07
C PHE A 75 14.80 -3.48 -3.18
N ILE A 76 14.33 -2.46 -2.43
CA ILE A 76 13.13 -2.53 -1.62
C ILE A 76 12.00 -1.83 -2.36
N PRO A 77 10.95 -2.57 -2.80
CA PRO A 77 9.83 -1.98 -3.52
C PRO A 77 8.85 -1.29 -2.57
N HIS A 78 8.25 -0.21 -3.04
CA HIS A 78 7.14 0.46 -2.38
C HIS A 78 6.10 0.94 -3.41
N ARG A 79 5.07 1.67 -3.01
CA ARG A 79 3.92 2.05 -3.85
C ARG A 79 4.29 2.65 -5.22
N TYR A 80 5.44 3.33 -5.33
CA TYR A 80 5.84 3.95 -6.60
C TYR A 80 6.09 2.94 -7.74
N ILE A 81 6.35 1.67 -7.41
CA ILE A 81 6.47 0.64 -8.43
C ILE A 81 5.14 0.47 -9.17
N GLN A 82 4.01 0.34 -8.44
CA GLN A 82 2.69 0.21 -9.07
C GLN A 82 2.23 1.51 -9.75
N VAL A 83 2.62 2.67 -9.20
CA VAL A 83 2.18 3.96 -9.72
C VAL A 83 2.91 4.37 -10.98
N TYR A 84 4.22 4.13 -11.07
CA TYR A 84 5.07 4.72 -12.09
C TYR A 84 5.76 3.73 -13.01
N CYS A 85 5.90 2.46 -12.61
CA CYS A 85 6.66 1.49 -13.38
C CYS A 85 5.74 0.50 -14.12
N ASP A 86 6.23 -0.03 -15.22
CA ASP A 86 5.61 -1.16 -15.88
C ASP A 86 5.82 -2.43 -15.03
N LEU A 87 4.74 -2.98 -14.49
CA LEU A 87 4.81 -4.15 -13.60
C LEU A 87 5.29 -5.41 -14.32
N TYR A 88 4.96 -5.57 -15.59
CA TYR A 88 5.45 -6.71 -16.38
C TYR A 88 6.97 -6.66 -16.54
N LYS A 89 7.51 -5.49 -16.91
CA LYS A 89 8.96 -5.30 -17.01
C LYS A 89 9.65 -5.42 -15.66
N PHE A 90 9.04 -4.90 -14.59
CA PHE A 90 9.57 -5.02 -13.24
C PHE A 90 9.63 -6.49 -12.78
N GLU A 91 8.59 -7.27 -13.09
CA GLU A 91 8.54 -8.69 -12.75
C GLU A 91 9.56 -9.52 -13.57
N ASN A 92 9.63 -9.30 -14.88
CA ASN A 92 10.33 -10.19 -15.80
C ASN A 92 11.73 -9.71 -16.22
N GLU A 93 11.95 -8.40 -16.28
CA GLU A 93 13.19 -7.82 -16.84
C GLU A 93 14.08 -7.17 -15.78
N PHE A 94 13.55 -6.73 -14.65
CA PHE A 94 14.35 -6.11 -13.58
C PHE A 94 15.13 -7.17 -12.81
N LYS A 95 16.41 -7.37 -13.20
CA LYS A 95 17.26 -8.46 -12.70
C LYS A 95 17.96 -8.18 -11.35
N ILE A 96 17.71 -7.01 -10.76
CA ILE A 96 18.23 -6.68 -9.42
C ILE A 96 17.42 -7.48 -8.40
N PRO A 97 18.06 -8.12 -7.38
CA PRO A 97 17.37 -8.75 -6.28
C PRO A 97 16.37 -7.80 -5.60
N VAL A 98 15.10 -8.17 -5.55
CA VAL A 98 14.01 -7.39 -4.92
C VAL A 98 13.64 -8.05 -3.61
N PHE A 99 13.68 -7.31 -2.51
CA PHE A 99 13.18 -7.76 -1.23
C PHE A 99 11.68 -8.04 -1.32
N GLY A 100 11.26 -9.23 -0.93
CA GLY A 100 9.88 -9.66 -1.06
C GLY A 100 9.59 -10.46 -2.33
N ASN A 101 8.33 -10.77 -2.56
CA ASN A 101 7.85 -11.46 -3.75
C ASN A 101 7.34 -10.44 -4.78
N ARG A 102 8.16 -10.11 -5.80
CA ARG A 102 7.81 -9.15 -6.84
C ARG A 102 6.58 -9.53 -7.65
N GLN A 103 6.28 -10.83 -7.76
CA GLN A 103 5.12 -11.32 -8.50
C GLN A 103 3.79 -10.97 -7.83
N LEU A 104 3.80 -10.72 -6.50
CA LEU A 104 2.60 -10.32 -5.77
C LEU A 104 2.23 -8.85 -5.97
N LEU A 105 3.16 -7.99 -6.43
CA LEU A 105 2.88 -6.55 -6.56
C LEU A 105 1.75 -6.25 -7.54
N LYS A 106 1.57 -7.06 -8.58
CA LYS A 106 0.46 -6.93 -9.54
C LYS A 106 -0.92 -7.22 -8.94
N TYR A 107 -0.97 -7.96 -7.83
CA TYR A 107 -2.22 -8.27 -7.13
C TYR A 107 -2.70 -7.13 -6.21
N GLU A 108 -1.98 -6.04 -6.07
CA GLU A 108 -2.52 -4.83 -5.43
C GLU A 108 -3.47 -4.04 -6.34
N GLU A 109 -3.52 -4.36 -7.64
CA GLU A 109 -4.48 -3.76 -8.55
C GLU A 109 -5.92 -4.21 -8.21
N ARG A 110 -6.90 -3.39 -8.55
CA ARG A 110 -8.32 -3.65 -8.28
C ARG A 110 -9.03 -4.28 -9.45
N GLU A 111 -8.45 -4.16 -10.62
CA GLU A 111 -9.02 -4.54 -11.91
C GLU A 111 -8.06 -5.42 -12.69
N GLY A 112 -8.56 -5.98 -13.81
CA GLY A 112 -7.76 -6.78 -14.73
C GLY A 112 -7.56 -8.23 -14.28
N ARG A 113 -6.69 -8.91 -15.02
CA ARG A 113 -6.44 -10.35 -14.85
C ARG A 113 -5.87 -10.70 -13.48
N TYR A 114 -5.06 -9.81 -12.90
CA TYR A 114 -4.45 -9.97 -11.57
C TYR A 114 -4.92 -8.84 -10.68
N ASN A 115 -5.65 -9.15 -9.61
CA ASN A 115 -6.18 -8.15 -8.70
C ASN A 115 -6.31 -8.68 -7.27
N GLN A 116 -6.46 -7.78 -6.32
CA GLN A 116 -6.52 -8.11 -4.90
C GLN A 116 -7.71 -8.99 -4.50
N TYR A 117 -8.83 -8.89 -5.24
CA TYR A 117 -10.03 -9.68 -4.92
C TYR A 117 -9.82 -11.18 -5.12
N GLN A 118 -8.87 -11.59 -5.96
CA GLN A 118 -8.49 -13.00 -6.07
C GLN A 118 -7.90 -13.53 -4.76
N ILE A 119 -7.05 -12.73 -4.10
CA ILE A 119 -6.48 -13.09 -2.80
C ILE A 119 -7.58 -13.01 -1.72
N LEU A 120 -8.37 -11.95 -1.68
CA LEU A 120 -9.47 -11.77 -0.70
C LEU A 120 -10.48 -12.91 -0.79
N LYS A 121 -10.96 -13.22 -1.98
CA LYS A 121 -11.91 -14.32 -2.22
C LYS A 121 -11.33 -15.68 -1.83
N LYS A 122 -10.09 -15.96 -2.26
CA LYS A 122 -9.43 -17.23 -1.95
C LYS A 122 -9.14 -17.40 -0.46
N SER A 123 -8.87 -16.32 0.24
CA SER A 123 -8.62 -16.34 1.69
C SER A 123 -9.88 -16.60 2.52
N GLY A 124 -11.07 -16.33 1.97
CA GLY A 124 -12.34 -16.47 2.68
C GLY A 124 -12.49 -15.50 3.87
N ILE A 125 -11.82 -14.34 3.82
CA ILE A 125 -12.04 -13.28 4.81
C ILE A 125 -13.20 -12.38 4.40
N GLU A 126 -13.70 -11.59 5.36
CA GLU A 126 -14.73 -10.59 5.09
C GLU A 126 -14.15 -9.44 4.25
N TYR A 127 -14.81 -9.13 3.13
CA TYR A 127 -14.53 -7.97 2.28
C TYR A 127 -15.83 -7.38 1.76
N PRO A 128 -15.86 -6.11 1.26
CA PRO A 128 -17.09 -5.47 0.80
C PRO A 128 -17.80 -6.29 -0.28
N LYS A 129 -19.14 -6.39 -0.19
CA LYS A 129 -19.96 -7.01 -1.24
C LYS A 129 -19.69 -6.29 -2.56
N GLN A 130 -19.40 -7.06 -3.60
CA GLN A 130 -19.24 -6.54 -4.95
C GLN A 130 -20.53 -6.71 -5.74
N PHE A 131 -20.87 -5.71 -6.55
CA PHE A 131 -22.02 -5.71 -7.46
C PHE A 131 -21.49 -5.84 -8.89
N LYS A 132 -22.07 -6.73 -9.67
CA LYS A 132 -21.64 -6.96 -11.06
C LYS A 132 -22.15 -5.89 -11.99
N GLU A 133 -23.38 -5.41 -11.75
CA GLU A 133 -24.05 -4.43 -12.60
C GLU A 133 -24.69 -3.32 -11.76
N PRO A 134 -24.77 -2.09 -12.26
CA PRO A 134 -25.37 -0.97 -11.53
C PRO A 134 -26.84 -1.20 -11.10
N LYS A 135 -27.60 -2.02 -11.82
CA LYS A 135 -28.97 -2.36 -11.47
C LYS A 135 -29.10 -3.18 -10.17
N GLU A 136 -28.01 -3.82 -9.73
CA GLU A 136 -27.99 -4.62 -8.51
C GLU A 136 -27.72 -3.78 -7.25
N ILE A 137 -27.44 -2.47 -7.39
CA ILE A 137 -27.15 -1.58 -6.28
C ILE A 137 -28.38 -1.43 -5.40
N ASP A 138 -28.32 -2.00 -4.20
CA ASP A 138 -29.39 -2.02 -3.20
C ASP A 138 -29.04 -1.23 -1.90
N ARG A 139 -27.87 -0.60 -1.88
CA ARG A 139 -27.32 0.13 -0.73
C ARG A 139 -26.25 1.14 -1.17
N LEU A 140 -25.75 1.95 -0.23
CA LEU A 140 -24.64 2.86 -0.51
C LEU A 140 -23.40 2.06 -0.95
N VAL A 141 -22.89 2.40 -2.12
CA VAL A 141 -21.70 1.82 -2.71
C VAL A 141 -20.61 2.85 -2.95
N LEU A 142 -19.36 2.39 -2.95
CA LEU A 142 -18.21 3.10 -3.45
C LEU A 142 -17.86 2.55 -4.83
N VAL A 143 -17.95 3.40 -5.85
CA VAL A 143 -17.57 3.07 -7.22
C VAL A 143 -16.12 3.48 -7.41
N LYS A 144 -15.27 2.48 -7.65
CA LYS A 144 -13.82 2.65 -7.85
C LYS A 144 -13.53 2.61 -9.33
N VAL A 145 -13.33 3.77 -9.94
CA VAL A 145 -13.08 3.92 -11.37
C VAL A 145 -11.59 4.03 -11.64
N ARG A 146 -11.14 3.48 -12.77
CA ARG A 146 -9.76 3.59 -13.23
C ARG A 146 -9.48 5.03 -13.69
N GLU A 147 -8.42 5.61 -13.21
CA GLU A 147 -8.05 6.98 -13.57
C GLU A 147 -7.35 7.02 -14.93
N LYS A 148 -7.90 7.75 -15.88
CA LYS A 148 -7.35 7.94 -17.23
C LYS A 148 -6.02 8.72 -17.19
N ILE A 149 -5.92 9.70 -16.30
CA ILE A 149 -4.75 10.54 -16.13
C ILE A 149 -4.43 10.54 -14.63
N ARG A 150 -3.30 9.95 -14.22
CA ARG A 150 -2.86 9.91 -12.81
C ARG A 150 -2.48 11.30 -12.23
N ARG A 151 -3.20 12.35 -12.60
CA ARG A 151 -3.11 13.67 -11.98
C ARG A 151 -3.92 13.78 -10.70
N TYR A 152 -4.93 12.91 -10.53
CA TYR A 152 -5.79 12.82 -9.36
C TYR A 152 -5.77 11.39 -8.84
N GLU A 153 -5.34 11.23 -7.59
CA GLU A 153 -5.40 9.95 -6.91
C GLU A 153 -6.87 9.61 -6.62
N ARG A 154 -7.50 8.76 -7.41
CA ARG A 154 -8.82 8.15 -7.21
C ARG A 154 -10.00 8.90 -7.80
N ALA A 155 -10.45 8.46 -8.95
CA ALA A 155 -11.77 8.77 -9.48
C ALA A 155 -12.83 7.88 -8.79
N PHE A 156 -13.09 8.12 -7.49
CA PHE A 156 -14.08 7.40 -6.73
C PHE A 156 -15.33 8.27 -6.55
N PHE A 157 -16.49 7.64 -6.61
CA PHE A 157 -17.74 8.32 -6.28
C PHE A 157 -18.70 7.38 -5.56
N PHE A 158 -19.72 7.94 -4.92
CA PHE A 158 -20.74 7.20 -4.21
C PHE A 158 -22.02 7.12 -5.04
N ALA A 159 -22.76 6.02 -4.85
CA ALA A 159 -24.09 5.84 -5.39
C ALA A 159 -24.91 4.92 -4.45
N ALA A 160 -26.19 5.15 -4.32
CA ALA A 160 -27.10 4.30 -3.56
C ALA A 160 -28.07 3.52 -4.46
N ASN A 161 -28.07 3.79 -5.77
CA ASN A 161 -28.89 3.14 -6.77
C ASN A 161 -28.30 3.34 -8.17
N GLN A 162 -28.92 2.66 -9.15
CA GLN A 162 -28.51 2.72 -10.55
C GLN A 162 -28.51 4.15 -11.14
N ALA A 163 -29.53 4.95 -10.81
CA ALA A 163 -29.65 6.31 -11.37
C ALA A 163 -28.50 7.20 -10.88
N GLU A 164 -28.18 7.14 -9.60
CA GLU A 164 -27.06 7.87 -9.03
C GLU A 164 -25.73 7.41 -9.62
N PHE A 165 -25.55 6.10 -9.83
CA PHE A 165 -24.34 5.57 -10.50
C PHE A 165 -24.09 6.24 -11.84
N TYR A 166 -25.10 6.28 -12.72
CA TYR A 166 -24.94 6.91 -14.02
C TYR A 166 -24.80 8.43 -13.92
N ASN A 167 -25.56 9.09 -13.04
CA ASN A 167 -25.50 10.54 -12.89
C ASN A 167 -24.11 11.00 -12.43
N GLU A 168 -23.54 10.37 -11.40
CA GLU A 168 -22.22 10.72 -10.89
C GLU A 168 -21.11 10.33 -11.87
N GLY A 169 -21.21 9.15 -12.50
CA GLY A 169 -20.29 8.73 -13.54
C GLY A 169 -20.25 9.70 -14.72
N GLN A 170 -21.39 10.13 -15.21
CA GLN A 170 -21.50 11.11 -16.30
C GLN A 170 -20.92 12.49 -15.93
N LYS A 171 -21.04 12.93 -14.69
CA LYS A 171 -20.35 14.13 -14.21
C LYS A 171 -18.83 14.01 -14.37
N LEU A 172 -18.25 12.88 -13.97
CA LEU A 172 -16.80 12.63 -14.09
C LEU A 172 -16.34 12.54 -15.54
N ILE A 173 -17.17 11.97 -16.44
CA ILE A 173 -16.90 11.92 -17.89
C ILE A 173 -16.88 13.31 -18.48
N ARG A 174 -17.91 14.14 -18.20
CA ARG A 174 -18.01 15.52 -18.72
C ARG A 174 -16.80 16.39 -18.33
N ILE A 175 -16.26 16.22 -17.16
CA ILE A 175 -15.05 16.96 -16.70
C ILE A 175 -13.75 16.28 -17.11
N GLY A 176 -13.81 15.22 -17.94
CA GLY A 176 -12.65 14.52 -18.51
C GLY A 176 -11.82 13.70 -17.51
N ARG A 177 -12.36 13.38 -16.33
CA ARG A 177 -11.65 12.56 -15.34
C ARG A 177 -11.60 11.08 -15.71
N ILE A 178 -12.68 10.57 -16.28
CA ILE A 178 -12.83 9.17 -16.70
C ILE A 178 -13.44 9.10 -18.10
N THR A 179 -13.41 7.92 -18.73
CA THR A 179 -14.09 7.62 -19.99
C THR A 179 -15.32 6.74 -19.74
N GLU A 180 -16.19 6.59 -20.77
CA GLU A 180 -17.30 5.62 -20.74
C GLU A 180 -16.79 4.18 -20.52
N SER A 181 -15.65 3.81 -21.11
CA SER A 181 -15.04 2.50 -20.91
C SER A 181 -14.59 2.32 -19.45
N ASP A 182 -13.97 3.36 -18.86
CA ASP A 182 -13.54 3.30 -17.46
C ASP A 182 -14.73 3.13 -16.51
N LEU A 183 -15.86 3.81 -16.79
CA LEU A 183 -17.09 3.67 -16.00
C LEU A 183 -17.68 2.26 -16.12
N LYS A 184 -17.66 1.68 -17.31
CA LYS A 184 -18.15 0.32 -17.56
C LYS A 184 -17.32 -0.75 -16.87
N GLU A 185 -16.02 -0.52 -16.72
CA GLU A 185 -15.07 -1.42 -16.06
C GLU A 185 -14.93 -1.14 -14.55
N ALA A 186 -15.69 -0.18 -14.01
CA ALA A 186 -15.59 0.22 -12.61
C ALA A 186 -15.95 -0.91 -11.65
N VAL A 187 -15.20 -0.99 -10.56
CA VAL A 187 -15.53 -1.88 -9.44
C VAL A 187 -16.57 -1.22 -8.55
N ILE A 188 -17.73 -1.83 -8.43
CA ILE A 188 -18.84 -1.38 -7.58
C ILE A 188 -18.81 -2.20 -6.31
N GLU A 189 -18.52 -1.60 -5.17
CA GLU A 189 -18.49 -2.31 -3.89
C GLU A 189 -19.27 -1.57 -2.79
N GLU A 190 -19.82 -2.34 -1.88
CA GLU A 190 -20.50 -1.82 -0.69
C GLU A 190 -19.58 -0.84 0.06
N PHE A 191 -20.14 0.31 0.44
CA PHE A 191 -19.44 1.23 1.32
C PHE A 191 -19.59 0.76 2.78
N ILE A 192 -18.48 0.39 3.39
CA ILE A 192 -18.48 -0.07 4.78
C ILE A 192 -18.38 1.13 5.72
N LEU A 193 -19.46 1.37 6.44
CA LEU A 193 -19.52 2.42 7.46
C LEU A 193 -18.87 1.93 8.75
N GLY A 194 -17.74 2.51 9.10
CA GLY A 194 -17.00 2.19 10.31
C GLY A 194 -15.64 2.89 10.36
N PRO A 195 -14.97 2.93 11.51
CA PRO A 195 -13.63 3.45 11.63
C PRO A 195 -12.69 2.64 10.75
N GLN A 196 -11.89 3.36 9.96
CA GLN A 196 -10.88 2.74 9.11
C GLN A 196 -9.61 2.51 9.91
N VAL A 197 -9.07 1.30 9.81
CA VAL A 197 -7.80 0.91 10.44
C VAL A 197 -6.98 0.09 9.45
N ASN A 198 -5.73 0.47 9.29
CA ASN A 198 -4.74 -0.31 8.57
C ASN A 198 -3.95 -1.15 9.58
N PHE A 199 -3.94 -2.46 9.42
CA PHE A 199 -3.10 -3.38 10.18
C PHE A 199 -1.84 -3.65 9.37
N ASN A 200 -0.69 -3.16 9.85
CA ASN A 200 0.58 -3.28 9.16
C ASN A 200 1.36 -4.48 9.71
N PHE A 201 1.33 -5.55 8.94
CA PHE A 201 1.98 -6.82 9.27
C PHE A 201 3.34 -6.98 8.60
N PHE A 202 4.10 -7.92 9.14
CA PHE A 202 5.32 -8.45 8.53
C PHE A 202 5.29 -9.98 8.63
N TYR A 203 5.62 -10.66 7.52
CA TYR A 203 5.84 -12.10 7.55
C TYR A 203 7.31 -12.41 7.32
N SER A 204 7.94 -13.04 8.31
CA SER A 204 9.30 -13.54 8.21
C SER A 204 9.31 -14.99 7.73
N PRO A 205 9.74 -15.28 6.49
CA PRO A 205 9.91 -16.67 6.04
C PRO A 205 11.07 -17.37 6.74
N LEU A 206 12.04 -16.63 7.28
CA LEU A 206 13.18 -17.18 8.02
C LEU A 206 12.78 -17.69 9.40
N GLU A 207 11.82 -17.02 10.04
CA GLU A 207 11.29 -17.37 11.35
C GLU A 207 9.94 -18.09 11.28
N LYS A 208 9.32 -18.12 10.09
CA LYS A 208 7.96 -18.61 9.87
C LYS A 208 6.95 -17.93 10.81
N ARG A 209 7.13 -16.62 11.03
CA ARG A 209 6.37 -15.83 11.99
C ARG A 209 5.64 -14.68 11.33
N LEU A 210 4.37 -14.52 11.71
CA LEU A 210 3.55 -13.35 11.41
C LEU A 210 3.66 -12.35 12.57
N GLU A 211 3.90 -11.09 12.26
CA GLU A 211 4.17 -10.01 13.21
C GLU A 211 3.28 -8.82 12.88
N LEU A 212 2.62 -8.23 13.88
CA LEU A 212 1.95 -6.94 13.74
C LEU A 212 2.94 -5.85 14.14
N LEU A 213 3.34 -5.00 13.20
CA LEU A 213 4.28 -3.91 13.48
C LEU A 213 3.59 -2.64 13.98
N GLY A 214 2.33 -2.43 13.61
CA GLY A 214 1.58 -1.28 14.05
C GLY A 214 0.27 -1.10 13.30
N THR A 215 -0.51 -0.13 13.75
CA THR A 215 -1.78 0.24 13.14
C THR A 215 -1.85 1.75 12.91
N ASP A 216 -2.56 2.15 11.87
CA ASP A 216 -2.75 3.55 11.51
C ASP A 216 -4.11 3.79 10.83
N THR A 217 -4.48 5.03 10.72
CA THR A 217 -5.55 5.51 9.86
C THR A 217 -5.06 6.63 8.96
N ARG A 218 -5.74 6.86 7.84
CA ARG A 218 -5.35 7.91 6.89
C ARG A 218 -5.90 9.26 7.29
N ARG A 219 -5.11 10.30 7.05
CA ARG A 219 -5.59 11.67 7.00
C ARG A 219 -5.92 12.03 5.55
N GLN A 220 -7.13 12.50 5.35
CA GLN A 220 -7.63 12.83 4.02
C GLN A 220 -7.96 14.31 3.96
N THR A 221 -7.41 15.03 3.00
CA THR A 221 -7.40 16.47 2.90
C THR A 221 -8.79 17.05 3.18
N ASN A 222 -9.62 17.33 2.30
CA ASN A 222 -10.88 18.06 2.57
C ASN A 222 -11.83 17.37 3.57
N LEU A 223 -11.82 16.03 3.65
CA LEU A 223 -12.65 15.31 4.61
C LEU A 223 -12.27 15.65 6.06
N ASP A 224 -10.99 15.63 6.39
CA ASP A 224 -10.52 15.99 7.73
C ASP A 224 -10.84 17.45 8.10
N GLY A 225 -10.89 18.35 7.11
CA GLY A 225 -11.35 19.73 7.29
C GLY A 225 -12.86 19.81 7.48
N LEU A 226 -13.62 19.10 6.63
CA LEU A 226 -15.08 19.11 6.63
C LEU A 226 -15.67 18.68 7.97
N ILE A 227 -15.18 17.60 8.56
CA ILE A 227 -15.69 17.08 9.84
C ILE A 227 -15.45 18.02 11.04
N ARG A 228 -14.59 19.05 10.89
CA ARG A 228 -14.34 20.06 11.92
C ARG A 228 -15.32 21.24 11.88
N LEU A 229 -16.11 21.33 10.81
CA LEU A 229 -17.13 22.37 10.69
C LEU A 229 -18.36 22.03 11.49
N PRO A 230 -19.11 23.00 12.04
CA PRO A 230 -20.47 22.78 12.50
C PRO A 230 -21.36 22.24 11.39
N SER A 231 -22.33 21.38 11.69
CA SER A 231 -23.14 20.64 10.71
C SER A 231 -23.81 21.53 9.64
N VAL A 232 -24.30 22.71 10.03
CA VAL A 232 -24.89 23.68 9.10
C VAL A 232 -23.89 24.11 8.02
N TRP A 233 -22.62 24.29 8.38
CA TRP A 233 -21.56 24.68 7.44
C TRP A 233 -21.07 23.47 6.62
N GLN A 234 -21.11 22.26 7.16
CA GLN A 234 -20.84 21.05 6.38
C GLN A 234 -21.83 20.94 5.23
N ILE A 235 -23.14 21.10 5.50
CA ILE A 235 -24.19 21.05 4.47
C ILE A 235 -23.94 22.13 3.39
N LYS A 236 -23.76 23.39 3.81
CA LYS A 236 -23.49 24.51 2.88
C LYS A 236 -22.24 24.29 2.03
N PHE A 237 -21.20 23.66 2.59
CA PHE A 237 -19.99 23.34 1.85
C PHE A 237 -20.30 22.27 0.77
N LEU A 238 -21.03 21.23 1.13
CA LEU A 238 -21.34 20.11 0.26
C LEU A 238 -22.29 20.49 -0.91
N GLU A 239 -23.11 21.53 -0.74
CA GLU A 239 -23.94 22.08 -1.84
C GLU A 239 -23.11 22.59 -3.03
N LYS A 240 -21.89 23.08 -2.78
CA LYS A 240 -21.04 23.74 -3.78
C LYS A 240 -19.72 23.04 -4.04
N ASN A 241 -19.33 22.08 -3.19
CA ASN A 241 -18.03 21.46 -3.23
C ASN A 241 -18.14 19.95 -3.00
N ASN A 242 -17.37 19.18 -3.76
CA ASN A 242 -17.20 17.76 -3.50
C ASN A 242 -16.01 17.55 -2.55
N PRO A 243 -16.15 16.72 -1.50
CA PRO A 243 -15.02 16.33 -0.67
C PRO A 243 -13.93 15.65 -1.51
N SER A 244 -12.68 15.96 -1.17
CA SER A 244 -11.52 15.27 -1.72
C SER A 244 -10.97 14.28 -0.70
N TYR A 245 -10.72 13.05 -1.14
CA TYR A 245 -10.18 11.96 -0.33
C TYR A 245 -8.69 11.74 -0.58
N ILE A 246 -7.98 12.83 -0.93
CA ILE A 246 -6.52 12.78 -1.15
C ILE A 246 -5.82 12.57 0.18
N GLU A 247 -5.00 11.54 0.24
CA GLU A 247 -4.20 11.23 1.40
C GLU A 247 -3.13 12.32 1.64
N SER A 248 -3.13 12.89 2.82
CA SER A 248 -2.14 13.88 3.27
C SER A 248 -1.19 13.34 4.34
N GLY A 249 -1.39 12.10 4.76
CA GLY A 249 -0.56 11.43 5.75
C GLY A 249 -1.33 10.38 6.55
N HIS A 250 -0.69 9.85 7.59
CA HIS A 250 -1.22 8.81 8.46
C HIS A 250 -1.17 9.25 9.91
N ILE A 251 -2.11 8.73 10.71
CA ILE A 251 -2.15 8.88 12.15
C ILE A 251 -2.01 7.48 12.75
N SER A 252 -1.05 7.33 13.67
CA SER A 252 -0.93 6.11 14.45
C SER A 252 -2.13 5.97 15.37
N VAL A 253 -2.75 4.81 15.38
CA VAL A 253 -3.93 4.52 16.22
C VAL A 253 -3.73 3.17 16.90
N THR A 254 -4.48 2.92 17.96
CA THR A 254 -4.57 1.60 18.59
C THR A 254 -5.96 1.04 18.42
N VAL A 255 -6.08 -0.26 18.52
CA VAL A 255 -7.37 -0.97 18.48
C VAL A 255 -7.55 -1.77 19.76
N LYS A 256 -8.80 -2.16 20.05
CA LYS A 256 -9.10 -3.08 21.15
C LYS A 256 -8.40 -4.42 20.92
N GLU A 257 -7.92 -5.06 21.98
CA GLU A 257 -7.26 -6.36 21.89
C GLU A 257 -8.15 -7.43 21.25
N SER A 258 -9.47 -7.38 21.49
CA SER A 258 -10.44 -8.29 20.85
C SER A 258 -10.47 -8.23 19.32
N LEU A 259 -9.98 -7.14 18.72
CA LEU A 259 -9.82 -7.02 17.26
C LEU A 259 -8.50 -7.57 16.77
N LEU A 260 -7.48 -7.67 17.62
CA LEU A 260 -6.14 -8.17 17.21
C LEU A 260 -6.25 -9.64 16.78
N GLU A 261 -6.93 -10.48 17.54
CA GLU A 261 -7.12 -11.89 17.19
C GLU A 261 -7.79 -12.06 15.81
N LYS A 262 -8.82 -11.24 15.56
CA LYS A 262 -9.51 -11.24 14.24
C LYS A 262 -8.58 -10.76 13.11
N ALA A 263 -7.76 -9.75 13.39
CA ALA A 263 -6.81 -9.24 12.40
C ALA A 263 -5.70 -10.26 12.09
N PHE A 264 -5.14 -10.93 13.10
CA PHE A 264 -4.17 -12.01 12.90
C PHE A 264 -4.78 -13.18 12.12
N ALA A 265 -5.99 -13.63 12.48
CA ALA A 265 -6.68 -14.70 11.76
C ALA A 265 -6.94 -14.34 10.29
N ALA A 266 -7.29 -13.08 10.00
CA ALA A 266 -7.44 -12.61 8.62
C ALA A 266 -6.08 -12.61 7.90
N ALA A 267 -5.03 -12.12 8.54
CA ALA A 267 -3.69 -12.07 7.96
C ALA A 267 -3.13 -13.48 7.66
N GLU A 268 -3.33 -14.46 8.53
CA GLU A 268 -2.94 -15.86 8.30
C GLU A 268 -3.64 -16.47 7.08
N LYS A 269 -4.94 -16.21 6.92
CA LYS A 269 -5.70 -16.65 5.75
C LYS A 269 -5.17 -16.00 4.46
N ILE A 270 -4.82 -14.71 4.51
CA ILE A 270 -4.19 -14.00 3.38
C ILE A 270 -2.82 -14.59 3.04
N LEU A 271 -1.98 -14.89 4.03
CA LEU A 271 -0.68 -15.55 3.82
C LEU A 271 -0.84 -16.89 3.10
N LYS A 272 -1.81 -17.71 3.52
CA LYS A 272 -2.11 -18.99 2.89
C LYS A 272 -2.56 -18.78 1.44
N ALA A 273 -3.55 -17.91 1.20
CA ALA A 273 -4.07 -17.62 -0.13
C ALA A 273 -2.99 -17.08 -1.08
N ALA A 274 -2.18 -16.14 -0.61
CA ALA A 274 -1.10 -15.57 -1.40
C ALA A 274 -0.03 -16.61 -1.78
N ARG A 275 0.27 -17.56 -0.89
CA ARG A 275 1.21 -18.66 -1.19
C ARG A 275 0.66 -19.59 -2.28
N GLU A 276 -0.64 -19.89 -2.24
CA GLU A 276 -1.28 -20.75 -3.24
C GLU A 276 -1.43 -20.06 -4.61
N ILE A 277 -1.58 -18.72 -4.62
CA ILE A 277 -1.72 -17.93 -5.86
C ILE A 277 -0.36 -17.67 -6.51
N SER A 278 0.65 -17.33 -5.72
CA SER A 278 1.98 -16.92 -6.20
C SER A 278 3.07 -17.37 -5.21
N PRO A 279 3.53 -18.63 -5.30
CA PRO A 279 4.63 -19.11 -4.47
C PRO A 279 5.89 -18.23 -4.58
N PRO A 280 6.62 -18.00 -3.49
CA PRO A 280 6.45 -18.58 -2.15
C PRO A 280 5.43 -17.85 -1.26
N GLY A 281 4.65 -16.94 -1.78
CA GLY A 281 3.68 -16.12 -1.06
C GLY A 281 4.26 -14.80 -0.59
N ILE A 282 3.68 -14.22 0.45
CA ILE A 282 4.14 -12.94 1.02
C ILE A 282 5.47 -13.14 1.75
N ILE A 283 6.38 -12.24 1.50
CA ILE A 283 7.67 -12.11 2.19
C ILE A 283 7.79 -10.67 2.65
N GLY A 284 8.02 -10.47 3.94
CA GLY A 284 8.19 -9.13 4.51
C GLY A 284 6.86 -8.41 4.76
N PRO A 285 6.81 -7.09 4.55
CA PRO A 285 5.69 -6.26 4.95
C PRO A 285 4.49 -6.40 4.03
N PHE A 286 3.29 -6.36 4.65
CA PHE A 286 2.01 -6.22 3.98
C PHE A 286 1.02 -5.53 4.92
N ALA A 287 -0.08 -5.01 4.38
CA ALA A 287 -1.09 -4.38 5.21
C ALA A 287 -2.50 -4.76 4.77
N LEU A 288 -3.39 -4.95 5.74
CA LEU A 288 -4.83 -5.05 5.56
C LEU A 288 -5.43 -3.67 5.83
N GLN A 289 -6.04 -3.07 4.83
CA GLN A 289 -6.79 -1.82 4.99
C GLN A 289 -8.25 -2.19 5.24
N THR A 290 -8.75 -1.84 6.41
CA THR A 290 -10.01 -2.37 6.91
C THR A 290 -10.93 -1.27 7.41
N ALA A 291 -12.22 -1.59 7.47
CA ALA A 291 -13.20 -0.87 8.27
C ALA A 291 -13.78 -1.82 9.33
N VAL A 292 -14.01 -1.31 10.52
CA VAL A 292 -14.56 -2.09 11.63
C VAL A 292 -16.04 -1.79 11.74
N THR A 293 -16.90 -2.80 11.57
CA THR A 293 -18.36 -2.66 11.75
C THR A 293 -18.76 -2.92 13.20
N ALA A 294 -19.77 -2.21 13.69
CA ALA A 294 -20.20 -2.29 15.08
C ALA A 294 -20.90 -3.60 15.46
N GLY A 295 -21.45 -4.34 14.47
CA GLY A 295 -22.41 -5.41 14.76
C GLY A 295 -23.85 -4.91 14.84
N PRO A 296 -24.84 -5.68 15.23
CA PRO A 296 -24.83 -7.02 15.84
C PRO A 296 -24.51 -8.14 14.84
N PRO A 297 -24.16 -9.35 15.28
CA PRO A 297 -23.99 -9.76 16.67
C PRO A 297 -22.63 -9.39 17.28
N SER A 298 -21.63 -9.08 16.46
CA SER A 298 -20.29 -8.71 16.93
C SER A 298 -19.60 -7.81 15.91
N GLU A 299 -18.61 -7.06 16.35
CA GLU A 299 -17.71 -6.29 15.48
C GLU A 299 -17.05 -7.20 14.47
N LYS A 300 -16.94 -6.73 13.22
CA LYS A 300 -16.23 -7.40 12.13
C LYS A 300 -15.16 -6.51 11.55
N ILE A 301 -14.10 -7.12 11.09
CA ILE A 301 -13.05 -6.46 10.29
C ILE A 301 -13.33 -6.76 8.83
N ILE A 302 -13.70 -5.73 8.07
CA ILE A 302 -13.98 -5.84 6.63
C ILE A 302 -12.77 -5.29 5.88
N THR A 303 -12.05 -6.16 5.17
CA THR A 303 -10.84 -5.77 4.41
C THR A 303 -11.23 -5.28 3.02
N PHE A 304 -11.02 -3.99 2.75
CA PHE A 304 -11.37 -3.37 1.47
C PHE A 304 -10.16 -3.09 0.56
N ASP A 305 -8.95 -3.22 1.07
CA ASP A 305 -7.73 -3.03 0.27
C ASP A 305 -6.55 -3.80 0.89
N LEU A 306 -5.62 -4.27 0.03
CA LEU A 306 -4.40 -4.96 0.41
C LEU A 306 -3.18 -4.16 -0.06
N SER A 307 -2.14 -4.13 0.76
CA SER A 307 -0.81 -3.70 0.36
C SER A 307 0.17 -4.86 0.54
N LEU A 308 0.87 -5.23 -0.51
CA LEU A 308 1.77 -6.40 -0.53
C LEU A 308 3.26 -5.97 -0.57
N ARG A 309 3.55 -4.84 0.00
CA ARG A 309 4.86 -4.16 0.06
C ARG A 309 4.93 -3.28 1.31
N ILE A 310 6.04 -2.58 1.53
CA ILE A 310 6.17 -1.63 2.64
C ILE A 310 5.07 -0.56 2.57
N PRO A 311 4.27 -0.36 3.64
CA PRO A 311 3.27 0.70 3.72
C PRO A 311 3.91 2.09 3.84
N GLY A 312 3.13 3.15 3.54
CA GLY A 312 3.56 4.55 3.66
C GLY A 312 3.32 5.15 5.04
N SER A 313 3.46 4.38 6.09
CA SER A 313 3.03 4.68 7.46
C SER A 313 4.18 4.59 8.47
N PRO A 314 5.24 5.41 8.39
CA PRO A 314 6.37 5.32 9.32
C PRO A 314 5.96 5.57 10.78
N GLY A 315 4.85 6.25 11.01
CA GLY A 315 4.29 6.52 12.34
C GLY A 315 3.80 5.27 13.08
N THR A 316 3.63 4.13 12.42
CA THR A 316 3.21 2.87 13.07
C THR A 316 4.16 2.43 14.18
N ALA A 317 5.42 2.81 14.13
CA ALA A 317 6.40 2.58 15.19
C ALA A 317 6.03 3.26 16.53
N PHE A 318 5.13 4.23 16.53
CA PHE A 318 4.64 4.86 17.76
C PHE A 318 3.44 4.15 18.39
N THR A 319 2.96 3.07 17.76
CA THR A 319 2.02 2.14 18.38
C THR A 319 2.76 1.08 19.19
N PRO A 320 2.13 0.44 20.18
CA PRO A 320 2.84 -0.48 21.08
C PRO A 320 3.16 -1.86 20.46
N TYR A 321 2.59 -2.19 19.29
CA TYR A 321 2.58 -3.57 18.79
C TYR A 321 3.97 -4.13 18.48
N SER A 322 4.84 -3.33 17.85
CA SER A 322 6.22 -3.77 17.61
C SER A 322 7.02 -3.91 18.91
N SER A 323 6.76 -3.07 19.92
CA SER A 323 7.45 -3.17 21.22
C SER A 323 7.04 -4.42 22.01
N TYR A 324 5.81 -4.89 21.86
CA TYR A 324 5.38 -6.16 22.48
C TYR A 324 6.14 -7.36 21.91
N LEU A 325 6.58 -7.30 20.66
CA LEU A 325 7.33 -8.37 20.00
C LEU A 325 8.85 -8.27 20.22
N PHE A 326 9.38 -7.06 20.24
CA PHE A 326 10.82 -6.80 20.15
C PHE A 326 11.41 -6.06 21.36
N GLY A 327 10.59 -5.74 22.38
CA GLY A 327 11.01 -4.96 23.55
C GLY A 327 11.38 -3.50 23.23
N ARG A 328 11.15 -3.05 21.99
CA ARG A 328 11.38 -1.67 21.52
C ARG A 328 10.47 -1.33 20.35
N ASN A 329 10.20 -0.07 20.18
CA ASN A 329 9.52 0.42 18.99
C ASN A 329 10.37 0.16 17.73
N MET A 330 9.72 -0.31 16.67
CA MET A 330 10.39 -0.68 15.43
C MET A 330 9.59 -0.20 14.22
N THR A 331 10.26 0.45 13.29
CA THR A 331 9.66 0.79 12.01
C THR A 331 9.64 -0.42 11.08
N CYS A 332 8.80 -0.37 10.06
CA CYS A 332 8.75 -1.40 9.03
C CYS A 332 10.10 -1.51 8.29
N GLY A 333 10.74 -0.37 8.01
CA GLY A 333 12.08 -0.35 7.42
C GLY A 333 13.14 -1.03 8.30
N GLU A 334 13.11 -0.80 9.63
CA GLU A 334 14.02 -1.49 10.58
C GLU A 334 13.78 -3.00 10.58
N ARG A 335 12.52 -3.43 10.50
CA ARG A 335 12.21 -4.87 10.45
C ARG A 335 12.69 -5.52 9.14
N ILE A 336 12.58 -4.82 8.01
CA ILE A 336 13.14 -5.27 6.72
C ILE A 336 14.66 -5.45 6.85
N VAL A 337 15.35 -4.44 7.37
CA VAL A 337 16.83 -4.47 7.54
C VAL A 337 17.24 -5.63 8.45
N MET A 338 16.53 -5.84 9.55
CA MET A 338 16.77 -6.96 10.46
C MET A 338 16.60 -8.32 9.76
N GLU A 339 15.60 -8.46 8.88
CA GLU A 339 15.41 -9.67 8.07
C GLU A 339 16.56 -9.90 7.09
N ILE A 340 17.02 -8.83 6.42
CA ILE A 340 18.18 -8.89 5.51
C ILE A 340 19.45 -9.29 6.28
N GLU A 341 19.72 -8.69 7.43
CA GLU A 341 20.87 -9.04 8.27
C GLU A 341 20.85 -10.51 8.71
N LYS A 342 19.67 -11.01 9.10
CA LYS A 342 19.47 -12.41 9.44
C LYS A 342 19.72 -13.33 8.25
N ALA A 343 19.19 -12.98 7.09
CA ALA A 343 19.39 -13.74 5.85
C ALA A 343 20.87 -13.81 5.44
N LEU A 344 21.62 -12.72 5.61
CA LEU A 344 23.05 -12.68 5.33
C LEU A 344 23.83 -13.60 6.28
N LYS A 345 23.52 -13.58 7.58
CA LYS A 345 24.13 -14.49 8.59
C LYS A 345 23.86 -15.96 8.25
N LEU A 346 22.65 -16.27 7.80
CA LEU A 346 22.21 -17.61 7.43
C LEU A 346 22.57 -18.01 5.99
N LYS A 347 23.24 -17.13 5.21
CA LYS A 347 23.51 -17.32 3.77
C LYS A 347 22.25 -17.67 2.96
N SER A 348 21.11 -17.08 3.32
CA SER A 348 19.79 -17.39 2.81
C SER A 348 19.08 -16.19 2.16
N LEU A 349 19.84 -15.21 1.65
CA LEU A 349 19.28 -14.03 0.99
C LEU A 349 18.25 -14.37 -0.12
N PRO A 350 18.45 -15.42 -0.95
CA PRO A 350 17.46 -15.82 -1.94
C PRO A 350 16.09 -16.25 -1.37
N LYS A 351 16.00 -16.59 -0.07
CA LYS A 351 14.71 -16.91 0.58
C LYS A 351 13.85 -15.69 0.86
N ILE A 352 14.42 -14.50 0.82
CA ILE A 352 13.73 -13.23 1.11
C ILE A 352 13.77 -12.26 -0.06
N THR A 353 14.37 -12.64 -1.18
CA THR A 353 14.42 -11.85 -2.40
C THR A 353 13.87 -12.64 -3.59
N SER A 354 13.35 -11.91 -4.58
CA SER A 354 12.89 -12.46 -5.84
C SER A 354 13.65 -11.87 -7.02
#